data_0bcbe2cb57264ea2b50e1969cbb186ac
#
_entry.id   0bcbe2cb57264ea2b50e1969cbb186ac
#
_cell.length_a   1.000
_cell.length_b   1.000
_cell.length_c   1.000
_cell.angle_alpha   90.00
_cell.angle_beta   90.00
_cell.angle_gamma   90.00
#
_symmetry.space_group_name_H-M   'P 1'
#
loop_
_entity.id
_entity.type
_entity.pdbx_description
1 polymer ?
#
loop_
_entity_poly.entity_id
_entity_poly.type
_entity_poly.pdbx_seq_one_letter_code
_entity_poly.pdbx_strand_id
1 'polypeptide(L)'
;MNNEKSLKLIMSAALAAAKPKDKFKKVPTRPEGKLIVIGAGKAAASMAREFENSYEGPIEGLVITRYGHRTKTKFVKVIEAAHPEPDANGLLASKRIFNIATNSSEKDHVVFLISGGASSLLTLPLSGISFEEKQRINKELLISGAPIDEMNIVRRSLSQLKGGRLAKAIFPAQLTTYMISDIPGDDPAYIGSCLLYTSDAADDRNCV
;
A
#
# COMPACT_ATOMS: atom_id res chain seq x y z
N MET A 1 14.32 -4.28 40.42
CA MET A 1 13.30 -3.87 39.46
C MET A 1 12.55 -5.11 39.01
N ASN A 2 11.21 -5.11 39.02
CA ASN A 2 10.45 -6.33 38.66
C ASN A 2 10.62 -6.61 37.15
N ASN A 3 11.16 -7.76 36.78
CA ASN A 3 11.44 -8.16 35.39
C ASN A 3 10.21 -8.03 34.48
N GLU A 4 9.03 -8.34 35.00
CA GLU A 4 7.76 -8.19 34.24
C GLU A 4 7.48 -6.72 33.86
N LYS A 5 7.69 -5.80 34.81
CA LYS A 5 7.52 -4.35 34.53
C LYS A 5 8.51 -3.85 33.48
N SER A 6 9.75 -4.32 33.53
CA SER A 6 10.79 -3.98 32.54
C SER A 6 10.44 -4.51 31.16
N LEU A 7 9.99 -5.77 31.06
CA LEU A 7 9.56 -6.37 29.80
C LEU A 7 8.35 -5.63 29.18
N LYS A 8 7.36 -5.27 29.99
CA LYS A 8 6.21 -4.48 29.53
C LYS A 8 6.63 -3.10 29.01
N LEU A 9 7.57 -2.43 29.66
CA LEU A 9 8.09 -1.14 29.20
C LEU A 9 8.84 -1.26 27.87
N ILE A 10 9.71 -2.27 27.74
CA ILE A 10 10.46 -2.53 26.50
C ILE A 10 9.48 -2.83 25.35
N MET A 11 8.51 -3.72 25.56
CA MET A 11 7.50 -4.06 24.57
C MET A 11 6.68 -2.82 24.15
N SER A 12 6.25 -2.03 25.12
CA SER A 12 5.47 -0.81 24.84
C SER A 12 6.28 0.22 24.05
N ALA A 13 7.57 0.38 24.36
CA ALA A 13 8.47 1.26 23.61
C ALA A 13 8.69 0.77 22.17
N ALA A 14 8.93 -0.53 21.99
CA ALA A 14 9.08 -1.14 20.66
C ALA A 14 7.80 -0.96 19.81
N LEU A 15 6.63 -1.24 20.39
CA LEU A 15 5.34 -1.05 19.70
C LEU A 15 5.09 0.42 19.36
N ALA A 16 5.45 1.35 20.26
CA ALA A 16 5.31 2.79 19.98
C ALA A 16 6.24 3.24 18.85
N ALA A 17 7.47 2.74 18.83
CA ALA A 17 8.44 3.04 17.77
C ALA A 17 8.00 2.52 16.39
N ALA A 18 7.29 1.39 16.33
CA ALA A 18 6.78 0.79 15.09
C ALA A 18 5.50 1.46 14.55
N LYS A 19 4.80 2.27 15.35
CA LYS A 19 3.57 2.95 14.89
C LYS A 19 3.91 4.13 13.96
N PRO A 20 3.01 4.47 13.00
CA PRO A 20 3.23 5.58 12.06
C PRO A 20 3.15 6.97 12.71
N LYS A 21 2.80 7.05 14.00
CA LYS A 21 2.68 8.32 14.74
C LYS A 21 4.00 9.11 14.70
N ASP A 22 3.92 10.40 14.35
CA ASP A 22 5.05 11.34 14.29
C ASP A 22 6.17 10.92 13.30
N LYS A 23 5.86 10.05 12.31
CA LYS A 23 6.85 9.58 11.32
C LYS A 23 6.86 10.38 10.02
N PHE A 24 5.80 11.09 9.69
CA PHE A 24 5.72 11.93 8.50
C PHE A 24 6.43 13.27 8.70
N LYS A 25 7.76 13.23 8.83
CA LYS A 25 8.59 14.42 9.05
C LYS A 25 8.78 15.27 7.79
N LYS A 26 8.71 14.64 6.63
CA LYS A 26 8.74 15.29 5.32
C LYS A 26 7.47 14.90 4.60
N VAL A 27 6.65 15.89 4.29
CA VAL A 27 5.42 15.75 3.51
C VAL A 27 5.56 16.56 2.23
N PRO A 28 4.85 16.18 1.15
CA PRO A 28 4.86 16.96 -0.08
C PRO A 28 4.41 18.41 0.15
N THR A 29 4.93 19.31 -0.63
CA THR A 29 4.38 20.67 -0.73
C THR A 29 3.00 20.60 -1.38
N ARG A 30 2.17 21.63 -1.15
CA ARG A 30 0.85 21.70 -1.76
C ARG A 30 0.98 21.78 -3.30
N PRO A 31 0.37 20.84 -4.04
CA PRO A 31 0.38 20.86 -5.50
C PRO A 31 -0.54 21.96 -6.05
N GLU A 32 -0.41 22.30 -7.33
CA GLU A 32 -1.36 23.19 -8.03
C GLU A 32 -2.74 22.54 -8.16
N GLY A 33 -2.79 21.24 -8.36
CA GLY A 33 -3.99 20.43 -8.41
C GLY A 33 -4.38 19.85 -7.04
N LYS A 34 -4.61 18.54 -7.00
CA LYS A 34 -5.07 17.82 -5.82
C LYS A 34 -3.94 17.08 -5.14
N LEU A 35 -3.95 17.04 -3.82
CA LEU A 35 -3.21 16.04 -3.07
C LEU A 35 -4.11 14.81 -2.86
N ILE A 36 -3.69 13.70 -3.44
CA ILE A 36 -4.47 12.46 -3.47
C ILE A 36 -3.74 11.40 -2.65
N VAL A 37 -4.38 10.88 -1.61
CA VAL A 37 -3.80 9.82 -0.78
C VAL A 37 -4.46 8.49 -1.14
N ILE A 38 -3.67 7.55 -1.64
CA ILE A 38 -4.08 6.17 -1.85
C ILE A 38 -3.20 5.23 -1.02
N GLY A 39 -3.63 4.02 -0.79
CA GLY A 39 -2.78 3.10 -0.05
C GLY A 39 -3.40 1.75 0.24
N ALA A 40 -2.57 0.82 0.69
CA ALA A 40 -3.03 -0.49 1.16
C ALA A 40 -2.08 -1.10 2.19
N GLY A 41 -2.64 -1.90 3.07
CA GLY A 41 -1.90 -2.65 4.08
C GLY A 41 -2.53 -2.61 5.46
N LYS A 42 -2.03 -3.45 6.36
CA LYS A 42 -2.56 -3.57 7.74
C LYS A 42 -2.50 -2.26 8.52
N ALA A 43 -1.51 -1.39 8.22
CA ALA A 43 -1.33 -0.09 8.85
C ALA A 43 -1.83 1.09 7.99
N ALA A 44 -2.34 0.86 6.78
CA ALA A 44 -2.68 1.93 5.83
C ALA A 44 -3.67 2.96 6.40
N ALA A 45 -4.68 2.52 7.16
CA ALA A 45 -5.63 3.44 7.80
C ALA A 45 -4.98 4.32 8.88
N SER A 46 -4.08 3.77 9.71
CA SER A 46 -3.34 4.54 10.70
C SER A 46 -2.31 5.46 10.05
N MET A 47 -1.66 5.03 8.97
CA MET A 47 -0.77 5.88 8.17
C MET A 47 -1.54 7.06 7.57
N ALA A 48 -2.72 6.82 6.98
CA ALA A 48 -3.56 7.88 6.42
C ALA A 48 -3.95 8.92 7.48
N ARG A 49 -4.38 8.49 8.67
CA ARG A 49 -4.68 9.40 9.77
C ARG A 49 -3.48 10.25 10.18
N GLU A 50 -2.31 9.63 10.34
CA GLU A 50 -1.10 10.36 10.74
C GLU A 50 -0.60 11.29 9.63
N PHE A 51 -0.75 10.90 8.37
CA PHE A 51 -0.46 11.76 7.23
C PHE A 51 -1.38 12.99 7.22
N GLU A 52 -2.70 12.82 7.41
CA GLU A 52 -3.65 13.91 7.54
C GLU A 52 -3.32 14.89 8.69
N ASN A 53 -2.74 14.37 9.78
CA ASN A 53 -2.32 15.20 10.91
C ASN A 53 -1.03 15.98 10.63
N SER A 54 -0.22 15.52 9.67
CA SER A 54 1.09 16.10 9.33
C SER A 54 1.05 17.03 8.12
N TYR A 55 -0.06 17.06 7.38
CA TYR A 55 -0.21 17.83 6.16
C TYR A 55 -1.24 18.96 6.31
N GLU A 56 -0.84 20.17 5.94
CA GLU A 56 -1.73 21.35 5.93
C GLU A 56 -2.31 21.58 4.53
N GLY A 57 -3.56 21.23 4.33
CA GLY A 57 -4.27 21.45 3.08
C GLY A 57 -5.37 20.42 2.80
N PRO A 58 -6.11 20.59 1.70
CA PRO A 58 -7.14 19.64 1.31
C PRO A 58 -6.51 18.33 0.84
N ILE A 59 -7.08 17.22 1.28
CA ILE A 59 -6.69 15.86 0.92
C ILE A 59 -7.93 15.13 0.42
N GLU A 60 -7.79 14.35 -0.63
CA GLU A 60 -8.81 13.37 -1.04
C GLU A 60 -8.17 12.00 -1.24
N GLY A 61 -8.96 10.95 -1.30
CA GLY A 61 -8.47 9.63 -1.62
C GLY A 61 -9.09 8.50 -0.81
N LEU A 62 -8.47 7.33 -0.91
CA LEU A 62 -8.89 6.16 -0.16
C LEU A 62 -7.73 5.20 0.11
N VAL A 63 -7.82 4.50 1.23
CA VAL A 63 -6.90 3.42 1.59
C VAL A 63 -7.65 2.14 1.90
N ILE A 64 -7.00 1.01 1.65
CA ILE A 64 -7.53 -0.33 1.95
C ILE A 64 -6.77 -0.90 3.14
N THR A 65 -7.51 -1.35 4.15
CA THR A 65 -6.93 -2.08 5.28
C THR A 65 -7.66 -3.39 5.51
N ARG A 66 -7.11 -4.28 6.36
CA ARG A 66 -7.82 -5.51 6.72
C ARG A 66 -8.97 -5.24 7.68
N TYR A 67 -9.95 -6.12 7.70
CA TYR A 67 -11.04 -6.07 8.67
C TYR A 67 -10.54 -5.95 10.11
N GLY A 68 -11.20 -5.09 10.90
CA GLY A 68 -10.84 -4.79 12.28
C GLY A 68 -9.63 -3.85 12.45
N HIS A 69 -9.07 -3.30 11.36
CA HIS A 69 -7.95 -2.34 11.40
C HIS A 69 -8.33 -0.92 10.97
N ARG A 70 -9.63 -0.66 10.89
CA ARG A 70 -10.13 0.67 10.57
C ARG A 70 -9.67 1.69 11.61
N THR A 71 -9.26 2.83 11.13
CA THR A 71 -8.91 4.00 11.93
C THR A 71 -9.73 5.19 11.43
N LYS A 72 -10.23 6.01 12.32
CA LYS A 72 -10.97 7.22 11.95
C LYS A 72 -10.02 8.21 11.28
N THR A 73 -10.37 8.65 10.08
CA THR A 73 -9.71 9.65 9.24
C THR A 73 -10.64 10.85 9.06
N LYS A 74 -10.12 12.01 8.64
CA LYS A 74 -10.91 13.23 8.38
C LYS A 74 -11.37 13.29 6.92
N PHE A 75 -10.49 12.99 5.99
CA PHE A 75 -10.67 13.20 4.55
C PHE A 75 -10.54 11.92 3.75
N VAL A 76 -9.54 11.09 4.05
CA VAL A 76 -9.24 9.85 3.33
C VAL A 76 -10.27 8.77 3.69
N LYS A 77 -10.91 8.17 2.68
CA LYS A 77 -11.84 7.05 2.90
C LYS A 77 -11.07 5.78 3.28
N VAL A 78 -11.54 5.07 4.28
CA VAL A 78 -10.99 3.78 4.69
C VAL A 78 -11.94 2.68 4.28
N ILE A 79 -11.46 1.73 3.47
CA ILE A 79 -12.20 0.53 3.08
C ILE A 79 -11.53 -0.67 3.73
N GLU A 80 -12.34 -1.55 4.32
CA GLU A 80 -11.86 -2.81 4.89
C GLU A 80 -12.09 -3.95 3.92
N ALA A 81 -11.10 -4.85 3.84
CA ALA A 81 -11.11 -6.01 2.96
C ALA A 81 -10.44 -7.22 3.63
N ALA A 82 -10.64 -8.39 3.07
CA ALA A 82 -10.06 -9.62 3.59
C ALA A 82 -8.54 -9.71 3.33
N HIS A 83 -7.85 -10.32 4.28
CA HIS A 83 -6.43 -10.65 4.24
C HIS A 83 -6.20 -11.92 5.08
N PRO A 84 -5.46 -12.95 4.63
CA PRO A 84 -4.58 -12.96 3.44
C PRO A 84 -5.27 -13.26 2.10
N GLU A 85 -6.46 -13.81 2.09
CA GLU A 85 -7.22 -14.11 0.87
C GLU A 85 -8.01 -12.88 0.43
N PRO A 86 -7.86 -12.42 -0.85
CA PRO A 86 -8.60 -11.29 -1.36
C PRO A 86 -10.11 -11.56 -1.45
N ASP A 87 -10.91 -10.53 -1.21
CA ASP A 87 -12.38 -10.57 -1.34
C ASP A 87 -12.92 -9.53 -2.34
N ALA A 88 -14.23 -9.52 -2.52
CA ALA A 88 -14.93 -8.60 -3.40
C ALA A 88 -14.76 -7.12 -2.98
N ASN A 89 -14.65 -6.84 -1.67
CA ASN A 89 -14.40 -5.49 -1.17
C ASN A 89 -13.01 -5.00 -1.57
N GLY A 90 -11.98 -5.86 -1.46
CA GLY A 90 -10.64 -5.56 -1.92
C GLY A 90 -10.58 -5.32 -3.43
N LEU A 91 -11.28 -6.14 -4.23
CA LEU A 91 -11.40 -5.95 -5.67
C LEU A 91 -12.05 -4.60 -6.02
N LEU A 92 -13.19 -4.28 -5.39
CA LEU A 92 -13.92 -3.04 -5.65
C LEU A 92 -13.09 -1.80 -5.25
N ALA A 93 -12.42 -1.85 -4.10
CA ALA A 93 -11.56 -0.78 -3.64
C ALA A 93 -10.33 -0.62 -4.55
N SER A 94 -9.74 -1.72 -5.03
CA SER A 94 -8.62 -1.71 -5.98
C SER A 94 -9.02 -1.09 -7.32
N LYS A 95 -10.22 -1.36 -7.84
CA LYS A 95 -10.77 -0.70 -9.03
C LYS A 95 -10.88 0.82 -8.83
N ARG A 96 -11.32 1.26 -7.65
CA ARG A 96 -11.42 2.70 -7.32
C ARG A 96 -10.04 3.35 -7.25
N ILE A 97 -9.06 2.70 -6.61
CA ILE A 97 -7.67 3.19 -6.56
C ILE A 97 -7.09 3.30 -7.98
N PHE A 98 -7.30 2.28 -8.83
CA PHE A 98 -6.82 2.31 -10.20
C PHE A 98 -7.47 3.45 -11.00
N ASN A 99 -8.79 3.67 -10.83
CA ASN A 99 -9.47 4.79 -11.47
C ASN A 99 -8.97 6.16 -10.98
N ILE A 100 -8.66 6.30 -9.70
CA ILE A 100 -8.02 7.52 -9.16
C ILE A 100 -6.66 7.72 -9.83
N ALA A 101 -5.83 6.68 -9.89
CA ALA A 101 -4.50 6.73 -10.49
C ALA A 101 -4.54 7.15 -11.95
N THR A 102 -5.42 6.54 -12.76
CA THR A 102 -5.52 6.82 -14.20
C THR A 102 -6.15 8.19 -14.53
N ASN A 103 -6.84 8.82 -13.59
CA ASN A 103 -7.41 10.15 -13.76
C ASN A 103 -6.60 11.26 -13.07
N SER A 104 -5.45 10.95 -12.52
CA SER A 104 -4.53 11.94 -11.96
C SER A 104 -3.82 12.70 -13.08
N SER A 105 -3.63 14.01 -12.89
CA SER A 105 -3.00 14.92 -13.85
C SER A 105 -1.61 15.34 -13.40
N GLU A 106 -0.83 15.96 -14.30
CA GLU A 106 0.50 16.51 -13.99
C GLU A 106 0.50 17.55 -12.85
N LYS A 107 -0.66 18.18 -12.57
CA LYS A 107 -0.81 19.15 -11.49
C LYS A 107 -1.08 18.50 -10.13
N ASP A 108 -1.42 17.23 -10.13
CA ASP A 108 -1.75 16.47 -8.93
C ASP A 108 -0.51 15.85 -8.31
N HIS A 109 -0.58 15.61 -7.00
CA HIS A 109 0.42 14.85 -6.28
C HIS A 109 -0.23 13.66 -5.59
N VAL A 110 0.16 12.47 -5.97
CA VAL A 110 -0.32 11.22 -5.36
C VAL A 110 0.64 10.79 -4.26
N VAL A 111 0.09 10.56 -3.08
CA VAL A 111 0.79 9.94 -1.95
C VAL A 111 0.32 8.51 -1.82
N PHE A 112 1.25 7.57 -1.88
CA PHE A 112 0.94 6.15 -1.75
C PHE A 112 1.46 5.58 -0.43
N LEU A 113 0.54 5.09 0.40
CA LEU A 113 0.82 4.54 1.74
C LEU A 113 0.81 3.02 1.69
N ILE A 114 1.96 2.39 1.91
CA ILE A 114 2.12 0.93 1.86
C ILE A 114 2.53 0.39 3.22
N SER A 115 1.96 -0.75 3.58
CA SER A 115 2.41 -1.55 4.72
C SER A 115 2.16 -3.03 4.48
N GLY A 116 2.60 -3.88 5.38
CA GLY A 116 2.43 -5.33 5.28
C GLY A 116 1.02 -5.77 4.92
N GLY A 117 0.90 -6.73 4.02
CA GLY A 117 -0.37 -7.25 3.49
C GLY A 117 -0.95 -6.48 2.31
N ALA A 118 -0.32 -5.41 1.83
CA ALA A 118 -0.78 -4.63 0.68
C ALA A 118 -1.02 -5.48 -0.57
N SER A 119 -0.19 -6.51 -0.79
CA SER A 119 -0.27 -7.37 -1.98
C SER A 119 -1.59 -8.12 -2.12
N SER A 120 -2.21 -8.56 -1.04
CA SER A 120 -3.53 -9.22 -1.06
C SER A 120 -4.68 -8.23 -1.03
N LEU A 121 -4.54 -7.14 -0.27
CA LEU A 121 -5.56 -6.10 -0.16
C LEU A 121 -5.74 -5.32 -1.47
N LEU A 122 -4.63 -5.02 -2.18
CA LEU A 122 -4.65 -4.45 -3.53
C LEU A 122 -4.68 -5.56 -4.57
N THR A 123 -5.88 -5.93 -5.00
CA THR A 123 -6.11 -7.00 -5.96
C THR A 123 -6.94 -6.51 -7.13
N LEU A 124 -6.34 -6.49 -8.33
CA LEU A 124 -7.02 -6.20 -9.58
C LEU A 124 -6.43 -7.12 -10.66
N PRO A 125 -7.20 -8.12 -11.15
CA PRO A 125 -6.75 -9.03 -12.20
C PRO A 125 -6.47 -8.28 -13.51
N LEU A 126 -5.57 -8.81 -14.34
CA LEU A 126 -5.45 -8.36 -15.72
C LEU A 126 -6.76 -8.57 -16.49
N SER A 127 -6.94 -7.79 -17.55
CA SER A 127 -8.04 -7.98 -18.49
C SER A 127 -7.99 -9.42 -19.06
N GLY A 128 -9.13 -10.07 -19.08
CA GLY A 128 -9.28 -11.46 -19.52
C GLY A 128 -9.07 -12.51 -18.43
N ILE A 129 -8.70 -12.10 -17.20
CA ILE A 129 -8.61 -13.00 -16.03
C ILE A 129 -9.73 -12.63 -15.04
N SER A 130 -10.57 -13.58 -14.67
CA SER A 130 -11.59 -13.36 -13.65
C SER A 130 -10.96 -13.25 -12.24
N PHE A 131 -11.73 -12.69 -11.32
CA PHE A 131 -11.27 -12.60 -9.93
C PHE A 131 -11.15 -13.99 -9.30
N GLU A 132 -12.07 -14.86 -9.59
CA GLU A 132 -12.13 -16.25 -9.13
C GLU A 132 -10.94 -17.06 -9.64
N GLU A 133 -10.57 -16.90 -10.90
CA GLU A 133 -9.37 -17.53 -11.47
C GLU A 133 -8.12 -17.05 -10.76
N LYS A 134 -8.00 -15.76 -10.51
CA LYS A 134 -6.86 -15.21 -9.77
C LYS A 134 -6.80 -15.72 -8.33
N GLN A 135 -7.95 -15.86 -7.65
CA GLN A 135 -8.00 -16.45 -6.31
C GLN A 135 -7.55 -17.92 -6.33
N ARG A 136 -8.02 -18.71 -7.31
CA ARG A 136 -7.61 -20.10 -7.50
C ARG A 136 -6.12 -20.23 -7.70
N ILE A 137 -5.54 -19.45 -8.63
CA ILE A 137 -4.09 -19.45 -8.88
C ILE A 137 -3.31 -19.07 -7.61
N ASN A 138 -3.74 -18.06 -6.87
CA ASN A 138 -3.09 -17.69 -5.60
C ASN A 138 -3.10 -18.84 -4.59
N LYS A 139 -4.20 -19.60 -4.50
CA LYS A 139 -4.31 -20.75 -3.62
C LYS A 139 -3.40 -21.89 -4.06
N GLU A 140 -3.37 -22.19 -5.35
CA GLU A 140 -2.47 -23.19 -5.94
C GLU A 140 -0.99 -22.85 -5.72
N LEU A 141 -0.61 -21.57 -5.87
CA LEU A 141 0.76 -21.10 -5.58
C LEU A 141 1.13 -21.31 -4.10
N LEU A 142 0.21 -21.08 -3.16
CA LEU A 142 0.50 -21.34 -1.74
C LEU A 142 0.69 -22.81 -1.42
N ILE A 143 0.02 -23.71 -2.15
CA ILE A 143 0.12 -25.16 -1.97
C ILE A 143 1.34 -25.74 -2.69
N SER A 144 1.83 -25.09 -3.75
CA SER A 144 2.92 -25.60 -4.59
C SER A 144 4.26 -25.72 -3.87
N GLY A 145 4.44 -25.02 -2.73
CA GLY A 145 5.73 -24.95 -2.03
C GLY A 145 6.80 -24.14 -2.77
N ALA A 146 6.42 -23.41 -3.83
CA ALA A 146 7.35 -22.55 -4.55
C ALA A 146 7.92 -21.43 -3.63
N PRO A 147 9.17 -21.01 -3.82
CA PRO A 147 9.74 -19.86 -3.14
C PRO A 147 8.89 -18.61 -3.32
N ILE A 148 8.91 -17.71 -2.33
CA ILE A 148 8.08 -16.50 -2.34
C ILE A 148 8.35 -15.58 -3.54
N ASP A 149 9.59 -15.54 -3.98
CA ASP A 149 10.03 -14.71 -5.13
C ASP A 149 9.39 -15.21 -6.43
N GLU A 150 9.36 -16.53 -6.66
CA GLU A 150 8.69 -17.14 -7.82
C GLU A 150 7.18 -16.93 -7.76
N MET A 151 6.57 -17.14 -6.60
CA MET A 151 5.14 -16.83 -6.39
C MET A 151 4.84 -15.36 -6.70
N ASN A 152 5.72 -14.44 -6.30
CA ASN A 152 5.54 -13.02 -6.56
C ASN A 152 5.71 -12.66 -8.03
N ILE A 153 6.54 -13.37 -8.81
CA ILE A 153 6.62 -13.20 -10.27
C ILE A 153 5.25 -13.51 -10.91
N VAL A 154 4.66 -14.65 -10.58
CA VAL A 154 3.32 -15.01 -11.08
C VAL A 154 2.26 -14.02 -10.65
N ARG A 155 2.23 -13.65 -9.36
CA ARG A 155 1.27 -12.66 -8.82
C ARG A 155 1.36 -11.30 -9.50
N ARG A 156 2.58 -10.85 -9.84
CA ARG A 156 2.80 -9.61 -10.60
C ARG A 156 2.27 -9.74 -12.03
N SER A 157 2.55 -10.86 -12.68
CA SER A 157 2.14 -11.09 -14.07
C SER A 157 0.62 -11.10 -14.25
N LEU A 158 -0.14 -11.46 -13.21
CA LEU A 158 -1.61 -11.54 -13.22
C LEU A 158 -2.31 -10.27 -12.68
N SER A 159 -1.62 -9.14 -12.56
CA SER A 159 -2.16 -7.95 -11.88
C SER A 159 -2.06 -6.68 -12.72
N GLN A 160 -3.11 -5.86 -12.72
CA GLN A 160 -3.09 -4.51 -13.30
C GLN A 160 -2.37 -3.48 -12.42
N LEU A 161 -2.04 -3.83 -11.15
CA LEU A 161 -1.51 -2.87 -10.18
C LEU A 161 -0.04 -3.13 -9.83
N LYS A 162 0.38 -4.41 -9.86
CA LYS A 162 1.71 -4.83 -9.43
C LYS A 162 2.75 -4.69 -10.54
N GLY A 163 4.04 -4.79 -10.17
CA GLY A 163 5.15 -4.68 -11.13
C GLY A 163 5.24 -3.28 -11.74
N GLY A 164 5.09 -2.25 -10.91
CA GLY A 164 5.18 -0.84 -11.34
C GLY A 164 3.96 -0.30 -12.11
N ARG A 165 2.97 -1.15 -12.42
CA ARG A 165 1.82 -0.72 -13.24
C ARG A 165 0.96 0.35 -12.58
N LEU A 166 0.87 0.35 -11.23
CA LEU A 166 0.17 1.41 -10.52
C LEU A 166 0.91 2.74 -10.63
N ALA A 167 2.24 2.75 -10.47
CA ALA A 167 3.05 3.96 -10.65
C ALA A 167 2.94 4.49 -12.09
N LYS A 168 2.97 3.60 -13.08
CA LYS A 168 2.73 3.97 -14.48
C LYS A 168 1.34 4.55 -14.72
N ALA A 169 0.32 4.05 -14.03
CA ALA A 169 -1.04 4.57 -14.14
C ALA A 169 -1.22 5.95 -13.48
N ILE A 170 -0.38 6.30 -12.49
CA ILE A 170 -0.36 7.61 -11.84
C ILE A 170 0.30 8.67 -12.73
N PHE A 171 1.28 8.28 -13.55
CA PHE A 171 1.94 9.23 -14.44
C PHE A 171 0.90 9.93 -15.38
N PRO A 172 0.95 11.28 -15.56
CA PRO A 172 2.06 12.19 -15.27
C PRO A 172 2.03 12.88 -13.87
N ALA A 173 1.11 12.50 -12.98
CA ALA A 173 1.10 13.06 -11.63
C ALA A 173 2.39 12.73 -10.87
N GLN A 174 2.79 13.61 -9.95
CA GLN A 174 3.88 13.32 -9.02
C GLN A 174 3.49 12.20 -8.07
N LEU A 175 4.43 11.33 -7.71
CA LEU A 175 4.21 10.23 -6.78
C LEU A 175 5.23 10.27 -5.64
N THR A 176 4.73 10.31 -4.41
CA THR A 176 5.52 10.08 -3.20
C THR A 176 5.02 8.85 -2.48
N THR A 177 5.91 7.97 -2.08
CA THR A 177 5.54 6.74 -1.37
C THR A 177 6.12 6.69 0.02
N TYR A 178 5.27 6.36 0.99
CA TYR A 178 5.68 6.04 2.36
C TYR A 178 5.40 4.57 2.63
N MET A 179 6.42 3.88 3.11
CA MET A 179 6.37 2.43 3.34
C MET A 179 6.69 2.08 4.78
N ILE A 180 5.92 1.13 5.33
CA ILE A 180 6.30 0.39 6.53
C ILE A 180 6.65 -1.01 6.08
N SER A 181 7.95 -1.34 6.15
CA SER A 181 8.45 -2.66 5.76
C SER A 181 8.15 -3.72 6.81
N ASP A 182 7.79 -4.91 6.34
CA ASP A 182 7.66 -6.14 7.14
C ASP A 182 8.52 -7.27 6.56
N ILE A 183 9.53 -6.92 5.74
CA ILE A 183 10.46 -7.86 5.12
C ILE A 183 11.90 -7.61 5.58
N PRO A 184 12.76 -8.65 5.65
CA PRO A 184 14.19 -8.48 5.89
C PRO A 184 14.84 -7.65 4.79
N GLY A 185 15.71 -6.71 5.18
CA GLY A 185 16.50 -5.90 4.26
C GLY A 185 15.79 -4.67 3.70
N ASP A 186 14.48 -4.48 3.98
CA ASP A 186 13.70 -3.29 3.63
C ASP A 186 13.74 -2.89 2.14
N ASP A 187 14.01 -3.85 1.24
CA ASP A 187 14.09 -3.56 -0.19
C ASP A 187 12.70 -3.18 -0.76
N PRO A 188 12.53 -1.94 -1.24
CA PRO A 188 11.26 -1.45 -1.75
C PRO A 188 10.69 -2.28 -2.91
N ALA A 189 11.55 -2.96 -3.67
CA ALA A 189 11.14 -3.80 -4.79
C ALA A 189 10.32 -5.03 -4.35
N TYR A 190 10.44 -5.46 -3.12
CA TYR A 190 9.71 -6.62 -2.56
C TYR A 190 8.52 -6.23 -1.70
N ILE A 191 8.48 -5.00 -1.18
CA ILE A 191 7.36 -4.52 -0.36
C ILE A 191 6.08 -4.44 -1.20
N GLY A 192 5.02 -5.11 -0.75
CA GLY A 192 3.73 -5.13 -1.45
C GLY A 192 3.74 -5.83 -2.81
N SER A 193 4.73 -6.69 -3.10
CA SER A 193 4.92 -7.36 -4.40
C SER A 193 5.16 -6.37 -5.54
N CYS A 194 6.01 -5.39 -5.31
CA CYS A 194 6.46 -4.44 -6.33
C CYS A 194 5.31 -3.63 -6.97
N LEU A 195 4.56 -2.90 -6.13
CA LEU A 195 3.49 -2.03 -6.65
C LEU A 195 4.05 -0.81 -7.41
N LEU A 196 5.32 -0.43 -7.16
CA LEU A 196 5.91 0.82 -7.61
C LEU A 196 7.13 0.66 -8.53
N TYR A 197 7.78 -0.51 -8.56
CA TYR A 197 8.97 -0.72 -9.36
C TYR A 197 8.70 -1.67 -10.53
N THR A 198 9.27 -1.35 -11.71
CA THR A 198 9.45 -2.29 -12.81
C THR A 198 10.91 -2.74 -12.82
N SER A 199 11.20 -3.90 -13.37
CA SER A 199 12.58 -4.35 -13.62
C SER A 199 13.39 -3.38 -14.51
N ASP A 200 12.69 -2.52 -15.23
CA ASP A 200 13.28 -1.53 -16.16
C ASP A 200 13.35 -0.12 -15.53
N ALA A 201 12.84 0.08 -14.30
CA ALA A 201 12.84 1.37 -13.62
C ALA A 201 14.14 1.65 -12.84
N ALA A 202 15.24 1.01 -13.20
CA ALA A 202 16.57 1.31 -12.65
C ALA A 202 17.06 2.74 -12.98
N ASP A 203 16.35 3.48 -13.84
CA ASP A 203 16.76 4.80 -14.35
C ASP A 203 15.97 5.99 -13.79
N ASP A 204 14.86 5.82 -13.09
CA ASP A 204 14.08 6.92 -12.52
C ASP A 204 14.25 7.02 -10.99
N ARG A 205 15.25 7.82 -10.60
CA ARG A 205 15.67 8.08 -9.20
C ARG A 205 14.78 9.08 -8.48
N ASN A 206 13.51 8.81 -8.29
CA ASN A 206 12.64 9.66 -7.47
C ASN A 206 11.80 8.89 -6.45
N CYS A 207 12.39 7.89 -5.79
CA CYS A 207 11.85 7.35 -4.54
C CYS A 207 12.67 7.88 -3.36
N VAL A 208 12.07 8.75 -2.57
CA VAL A 208 12.58 9.20 -1.27
C VAL A 208 11.77 8.50 -0.16
#